data_da175fb4b98a15a2e5c0e6865b1f0fa0
#
_entry.id   da175fb4b98a15a2e5c0e6865b1f0fa0
#
_cell.length_a   1.000
_cell.length_b   1.000
_cell.length_c   1.000
_cell.angle_alpha   90.00
_cell.angle_beta   90.00
_cell.angle_gamma   90.00
#
_symmetry.space_group_name_H-M   'P 1'
#
loop_
_entity.id
_entity.type
_entity.pdbx_description
1 polymer ?
#
loop_
_entity_poly.entity_id
_entity_poly.type
_entity_poly.pdbx_seq_one_letter_code
_entity_poly.pdbx_strand_id
1 'polypeptide(L)'
;MSEDSKHFIAQIVEGDIAGGFEPTRIHTLFPPEPNGCLHIGHAKAICLDFGTAMQYGVKCNHRFDDTNPTKEDTRFVDAIQEDIKWLGFNWNGGLYYASDYFERLYSLAVDLIKAGKAYVFTLSSEEFKQYRGVPGQPGTPSPHRDRPIAESLDLFARMRAGEFEEGRYVLRAKIDMASPNMHMRDP
;
A
#
# COMPACT_ATOMS: atom_id res chain seq x y z
N MET A 1 -16.79 -26.47 -27.90
CA MET A 1 -16.87 -25.17 -27.16
C MET A 1 -15.70 -25.18 -26.21
N SER A 2 -14.66 -24.41 -26.49
CA SER A 2 -13.52 -24.29 -25.60
C SER A 2 -14.03 -23.71 -24.28
N GLU A 3 -13.76 -24.38 -23.15
CA GLU A 3 -13.86 -23.73 -21.85
C GLU A 3 -12.95 -22.52 -21.91
N ASP A 4 -13.54 -21.32 -21.95
CA ASP A 4 -12.79 -20.09 -21.85
C ASP A 4 -11.97 -20.16 -20.56
N SER A 5 -10.67 -20.20 -20.72
CA SER A 5 -9.73 -20.28 -19.61
C SER A 5 -9.94 -19.04 -18.72
N LYS A 6 -10.61 -19.23 -17.60
CA LYS A 6 -10.90 -18.17 -16.63
C LYS A 6 -9.60 -17.53 -16.17
N HIS A 7 -9.59 -16.22 -16.11
CA HIS A 7 -8.48 -15.46 -15.54
C HIS A 7 -8.24 -15.88 -14.08
N PHE A 8 -6.97 -15.92 -13.64
CA PHE A 8 -6.62 -16.45 -12.31
C PHE A 8 -7.31 -15.72 -11.15
N ILE A 9 -7.57 -14.40 -11.27
CA ILE A 9 -8.34 -13.63 -10.26
C ILE A 9 -9.78 -14.14 -10.20
N ALA A 10 -10.41 -14.43 -11.35
CA ALA A 10 -11.75 -15.02 -11.37
C ALA A 10 -11.78 -16.38 -10.67
N GLN A 11 -10.75 -17.21 -10.87
CA GLN A 11 -10.62 -18.49 -10.19
C GLN A 11 -10.50 -18.33 -8.66
N ILE A 12 -9.73 -17.34 -8.20
CA ILE A 12 -9.58 -17.03 -6.76
C ILE A 12 -10.94 -16.58 -6.19
N VAL A 13 -11.58 -15.60 -6.82
CA VAL A 13 -12.87 -15.06 -6.37
C VAL A 13 -13.92 -16.16 -6.29
N GLU A 14 -14.03 -17.01 -7.31
CA GLU A 14 -14.98 -18.12 -7.32
C GLU A 14 -14.64 -19.19 -6.28
N GLY A 15 -13.36 -19.46 -6.06
CA GLY A 15 -12.89 -20.37 -5.02
C GLY A 15 -13.25 -19.85 -3.61
N ASP A 16 -13.05 -18.58 -3.36
CA ASP A 16 -13.39 -17.95 -2.09
C ASP A 16 -14.91 -17.96 -1.84
N ILE A 17 -15.72 -17.64 -2.85
CA ILE A 17 -17.19 -17.69 -2.76
C ILE A 17 -17.64 -19.14 -2.52
N ALA A 18 -17.11 -20.11 -3.25
CA ALA A 18 -17.42 -21.52 -3.06
C ALA A 18 -16.99 -22.03 -1.67
N GLY A 19 -15.91 -21.46 -1.11
CA GLY A 19 -15.44 -21.71 0.25
C GLY A 19 -16.27 -21.01 1.35
N GLY A 20 -17.33 -20.28 0.99
CA GLY A 20 -18.22 -19.60 1.94
C GLY A 20 -17.82 -18.17 2.28
N PHE A 21 -16.88 -17.58 1.54
CA PHE A 21 -16.57 -16.15 1.68
C PHE A 21 -17.74 -15.32 1.13
N GLU A 22 -18.19 -14.36 1.92
CA GLU A 22 -19.34 -13.53 1.56
C GLU A 22 -19.02 -12.58 0.40
N PRO A 23 -19.74 -12.62 -0.74
CA PRO A 23 -19.44 -11.79 -1.91
C PRO A 23 -19.43 -10.29 -1.59
N THR A 24 -20.29 -9.82 -0.67
CA THR A 24 -20.35 -8.41 -0.25
C THR A 24 -19.05 -7.88 0.38
N ARG A 25 -18.16 -8.77 0.81
CA ARG A 25 -16.85 -8.45 1.37
C ARG A 25 -15.75 -8.40 0.31
N ILE A 26 -16.03 -8.79 -0.91
CA ILE A 26 -15.09 -8.71 -2.03
C ILE A 26 -15.11 -7.28 -2.57
N HIS A 27 -13.95 -6.67 -2.63
CA HIS A 27 -13.77 -5.34 -3.20
C HIS A 27 -12.56 -5.34 -4.11
N THR A 28 -12.67 -4.69 -5.25
CA THR A 28 -11.53 -4.33 -6.09
C THR A 28 -11.15 -2.87 -5.88
N LEU A 29 -9.96 -2.48 -6.27
CA LEU A 29 -9.43 -1.14 -6.08
C LEU A 29 -8.56 -0.75 -7.28
N PHE A 30 -8.86 0.40 -7.86
CA PHE A 30 -7.98 1.07 -8.83
C PHE A 30 -7.34 2.30 -8.17
N PRO A 31 -6.02 2.27 -7.84
CA PRO A 31 -5.32 3.32 -7.10
C PRO A 31 -4.27 4.06 -7.96
N PRO A 32 -4.66 4.90 -8.94
CA PRO A 32 -3.69 5.64 -9.75
C PRO A 32 -3.03 6.79 -8.96
N GLU A 33 -1.76 7.09 -9.29
CA GLU A 33 -1.15 8.37 -8.93
C GLU A 33 -1.61 9.45 -9.93
N PRO A 34 -2.06 10.65 -9.47
CA PRO A 34 -2.46 11.73 -10.36
C PRO A 34 -1.26 12.57 -10.84
N ASN A 35 -0.24 11.91 -11.38
CA ASN A 35 1.04 12.50 -11.82
C ASN A 35 1.22 12.51 -13.36
N GLY A 36 0.22 12.05 -14.11
CA GLY A 36 0.24 11.97 -15.57
C GLY A 36 -1.06 11.43 -16.15
N CYS A 37 -1.16 11.47 -17.48
CA CYS A 37 -2.26 10.86 -18.21
C CYS A 37 -2.18 9.34 -18.17
N LEU A 38 -3.33 8.68 -18.24
CA LEU A 38 -3.38 7.22 -18.34
C LEU A 38 -2.82 6.73 -19.68
N HIS A 39 -2.35 5.51 -19.71
CA HIS A 39 -1.90 4.80 -20.91
C HIS A 39 -2.54 3.40 -20.96
N ILE A 40 -2.28 2.65 -22.04
CA ILE A 40 -2.92 1.34 -22.28
C ILE A 40 -2.70 0.33 -21.12
N GLY A 41 -1.60 0.45 -20.38
CA GLY A 41 -1.37 -0.36 -19.18
C GLY A 41 -2.38 -0.08 -18.06
N HIS A 42 -2.73 1.19 -17.86
CA HIS A 42 -3.79 1.59 -16.93
C HIS A 42 -5.17 1.14 -17.41
N ALA A 43 -5.46 1.24 -18.73
CA ALA A 43 -6.71 0.75 -19.28
C ALA A 43 -6.89 -0.76 -19.01
N LYS A 44 -5.81 -1.55 -19.13
CA LYS A 44 -5.83 -2.97 -18.77
C LYS A 44 -6.17 -3.19 -17.29
N ALA A 45 -5.57 -2.43 -16.37
CA ALA A 45 -5.86 -2.51 -14.94
C ALA A 45 -7.31 -2.10 -14.65
N ILE A 46 -7.78 -1.01 -15.22
CA ILE A 46 -9.18 -0.56 -15.11
C ILE A 46 -10.14 -1.65 -15.56
N CYS A 47 -9.92 -2.23 -16.74
CA CYS A 47 -10.77 -3.32 -17.25
C CYS A 47 -10.75 -4.55 -16.33
N LEU A 48 -9.61 -4.85 -15.69
CA LEU A 48 -9.50 -5.95 -14.75
C LEU A 48 -10.23 -5.65 -13.44
N ASP A 49 -9.98 -4.50 -12.82
CA ASP A 49 -10.51 -4.16 -11.49
C ASP A 49 -12.02 -3.92 -11.55
N PHE A 50 -12.46 -3.03 -12.45
CA PHE A 50 -13.87 -2.72 -12.63
C PHE A 50 -14.64 -3.88 -13.28
N GLY A 51 -14.03 -4.57 -14.26
CA GLY A 51 -14.62 -5.73 -14.92
C GLY A 51 -14.88 -6.88 -13.95
N THR A 52 -13.93 -7.16 -13.05
CA THR A 52 -14.11 -8.14 -11.97
C THR A 52 -15.26 -7.72 -11.05
N ALA A 53 -15.30 -6.45 -10.63
CA ALA A 53 -16.39 -5.97 -9.79
C ALA A 53 -17.77 -6.13 -10.46
N MET A 54 -17.87 -5.80 -11.74
CA MET A 54 -19.10 -5.96 -12.51
C MET A 54 -19.51 -7.43 -12.66
N GLN A 55 -18.54 -8.31 -12.97
CA GLN A 55 -18.77 -9.74 -13.17
C GLN A 55 -19.37 -10.42 -11.93
N TYR A 56 -18.92 -10.05 -10.74
CA TYR A 56 -19.32 -10.67 -9.48
C TYR A 56 -20.33 -9.82 -8.68
N GLY A 57 -20.75 -8.66 -9.19
CA GLY A 57 -21.69 -7.78 -8.50
C GLY A 57 -21.15 -7.19 -7.21
N VAL A 58 -19.81 -6.99 -7.14
CA VAL A 58 -19.12 -6.47 -5.98
C VAL A 58 -18.69 -5.01 -6.17
N LYS A 59 -18.11 -4.40 -5.14
CA LYS A 59 -17.69 -2.98 -5.20
C LYS A 59 -16.31 -2.83 -5.80
N CYS A 60 -16.13 -1.76 -6.59
CA CYS A 60 -14.83 -1.25 -7.00
C CYS A 60 -14.64 0.14 -6.41
N ASN A 61 -13.60 0.30 -5.61
CA ASN A 61 -13.19 1.61 -5.11
C ASN A 61 -12.27 2.28 -6.13
N HIS A 62 -12.35 3.60 -6.21
CA HIS A 62 -11.36 4.43 -6.87
C HIS A 62 -10.64 5.26 -5.80
N ARG A 63 -9.30 5.17 -5.71
CA ARG A 63 -8.51 5.94 -4.74
C ARG A 63 -7.32 6.56 -5.45
N PHE A 64 -7.23 7.86 -5.43
CA PHE A 64 -6.01 8.54 -5.83
C PHE A 64 -4.91 8.30 -4.81
N ASP A 65 -3.74 7.87 -5.27
CA ASP A 65 -2.54 7.71 -4.45
C ASP A 65 -1.73 9.02 -4.50
N ASP A 66 -2.35 10.07 -3.98
CA ASP A 66 -1.94 11.46 -4.02
C ASP A 66 -1.04 11.82 -2.82
N THR A 67 0.10 11.12 -2.70
CA THR A 67 1.02 11.27 -1.57
C THR A 67 2.24 12.13 -1.86
N ASN A 68 2.42 12.57 -3.13
CA ASN A 68 3.55 13.40 -3.54
C ASN A 68 3.10 14.71 -4.21
N PRO A 69 2.85 15.77 -3.42
CA PRO A 69 2.31 17.03 -3.93
C PRO A 69 3.21 17.76 -4.93
N THR A 70 4.48 17.35 -5.06
CA THR A 70 5.41 17.97 -6.03
C THR A 70 5.24 17.48 -7.45
N LYS A 71 4.55 16.36 -7.65
CA LYS A 71 4.36 15.70 -8.97
C LYS A 71 2.90 15.63 -9.40
N GLU A 72 1.98 15.92 -8.51
CA GLU A 72 0.54 15.72 -8.69
C GLU A 72 -0.15 17.01 -9.12
N ASP A 73 -1.17 16.87 -9.98
CA ASP A 73 -1.92 18.00 -10.51
C ASP A 73 -3.39 17.60 -10.61
N THR A 74 -4.28 18.50 -10.19
CA THR A 74 -5.73 18.32 -10.24
C THR A 74 -6.25 18.02 -11.64
N ARG A 75 -5.60 18.54 -12.69
CA ARG A 75 -5.95 18.22 -14.09
C ARG A 75 -5.86 16.72 -14.40
N PHE A 76 -4.92 15.99 -13.77
CA PHE A 76 -4.81 14.55 -13.94
C PHE A 76 -5.88 13.80 -13.15
N VAL A 77 -6.29 14.34 -11.99
CA VAL A 77 -7.43 13.80 -11.23
C VAL A 77 -8.69 13.79 -12.10
N ASP A 78 -8.97 14.90 -12.77
CA ASP A 78 -10.15 15.02 -13.63
C ASP A 78 -10.03 14.12 -14.87
N ALA A 79 -8.89 14.17 -15.56
CA ALA A 79 -8.63 13.35 -16.75
C ALA A 79 -8.75 11.84 -16.46
N ILE A 80 -8.21 11.36 -15.35
CA ILE A 80 -8.29 9.95 -14.94
C ILE A 80 -9.75 9.53 -14.72
N GLN A 81 -10.55 10.38 -14.07
CA GLN A 81 -11.97 10.09 -13.87
C GLN A 81 -12.74 10.07 -15.19
N GLU A 82 -12.43 10.97 -16.13
CA GLU A 82 -13.00 10.98 -17.48
C GLU A 82 -12.63 9.73 -18.26
N ASP A 83 -11.36 9.31 -18.22
CA ASP A 83 -10.86 8.12 -18.90
C ASP A 83 -11.55 6.84 -18.40
N ILE A 84 -11.77 6.70 -17.08
CA ILE A 84 -12.49 5.56 -16.51
C ILE A 84 -13.94 5.52 -17.06
N LYS A 85 -14.62 6.68 -17.09
CA LYS A 85 -15.97 6.78 -17.62
C LYS A 85 -16.02 6.53 -19.13
N TRP A 86 -15.03 7.03 -19.87
CA TRP A 86 -14.91 6.79 -21.31
C TRP A 86 -14.72 5.29 -21.63
N LEU A 87 -13.99 4.55 -20.79
CA LEU A 87 -13.88 3.09 -20.89
C LEU A 87 -15.18 2.35 -20.52
N GLY A 88 -16.24 3.05 -20.13
CA GLY A 88 -17.53 2.48 -19.78
C GLY A 88 -17.69 2.05 -18.33
N PHE A 89 -16.76 2.43 -17.45
CA PHE A 89 -16.80 2.08 -16.03
C PHE A 89 -17.20 3.25 -15.14
N ASN A 90 -17.63 2.92 -13.93
CA ASN A 90 -17.87 3.86 -12.85
C ASN A 90 -17.58 3.18 -11.51
N TRP A 91 -17.09 3.96 -10.54
CA TRP A 91 -16.81 3.44 -9.20
C TRP A 91 -18.10 3.44 -8.36
N ASN A 92 -18.48 2.27 -7.90
CA ASN A 92 -19.66 2.05 -7.07
C ASN A 92 -19.32 1.83 -5.60
N GLY A 93 -18.03 1.71 -5.27
CA GLY A 93 -17.53 1.58 -3.90
C GLY A 93 -17.25 2.91 -3.22
N GLY A 94 -16.71 3.89 -3.96
CA GLY A 94 -16.38 5.23 -3.48
C GLY A 94 -15.14 5.81 -4.18
N LEU A 95 -15.00 7.13 -4.04
CA LEU A 95 -13.83 7.90 -4.46
C LEU A 95 -13.08 8.36 -3.22
N TYR A 96 -11.79 8.09 -3.16
CA TYR A 96 -10.93 8.37 -2.02
C TYR A 96 -9.64 9.05 -2.45
N TYR A 97 -8.99 9.73 -1.51
CA TYR A 97 -7.66 10.31 -1.65
C TYR A 97 -6.79 9.79 -0.53
N ALA A 98 -5.59 9.30 -0.84
CA ALA A 98 -4.66 8.78 0.16
C ALA A 98 -4.23 9.87 1.16
N SER A 99 -4.09 11.12 0.69
CA SER A 99 -3.75 12.28 1.50
C SER A 99 -4.75 12.58 2.62
N ASP A 100 -6.04 12.24 2.45
CA ASP A 100 -7.07 12.44 3.48
C ASP A 100 -6.81 11.58 4.73
N TYR A 101 -5.95 10.57 4.63
CA TYR A 101 -5.69 9.61 5.70
C TYR A 101 -4.39 9.85 6.46
N PHE A 102 -3.59 10.88 6.17
CA PHE A 102 -2.28 11.09 6.79
C PHE A 102 -2.35 11.16 8.32
N GLU A 103 -3.32 11.87 8.89
CA GLU A 103 -3.49 11.92 10.35
C GLU A 103 -3.83 10.55 10.94
N ARG A 104 -4.67 9.80 10.25
CA ARG A 104 -5.04 8.44 10.66
C ARG A 104 -3.84 7.50 10.58
N LEU A 105 -3.05 7.58 9.51
CA LEU A 105 -1.84 6.78 9.32
C LEU A 105 -0.81 7.10 10.40
N TYR A 106 -0.61 8.39 10.72
CA TYR A 106 0.26 8.79 11.83
C TYR A 106 -0.21 8.19 13.16
N SER A 107 -1.49 8.27 13.46
CA SER A 107 -2.06 7.70 14.69
C SER A 107 -1.84 6.19 14.78
N LEU A 108 -2.05 5.46 13.67
CA LEU A 108 -1.82 4.02 13.60
C LEU A 108 -0.34 3.66 13.76
N ALA A 109 0.57 4.48 13.21
CA ALA A 109 2.01 4.31 13.41
C ALA A 109 2.41 4.49 14.88
N VAL A 110 1.85 5.50 15.55
CA VAL A 110 2.02 5.69 17.03
C VAL A 110 1.53 4.48 17.80
N ASP A 111 0.38 3.91 17.42
CA ASP A 111 -0.17 2.72 18.07
C ASP A 111 0.73 1.49 17.86
N LEU A 112 1.32 1.33 16.68
CA LEU A 112 2.31 0.27 16.42
C LEU A 112 3.56 0.43 17.25
N ILE A 113 4.07 1.66 17.44
CA ILE A 113 5.21 1.93 18.33
C ILE A 113 4.86 1.56 19.77
N LYS A 114 3.69 2.01 20.28
CA LYS A 114 3.21 1.69 21.64
C LYS A 114 3.07 0.19 21.85
N ALA A 115 2.64 -0.55 20.82
CA ALA A 115 2.53 -2.00 20.87
C ALA A 115 3.89 -2.74 20.72
N GLY A 116 5.00 -2.01 20.58
CA GLY A 116 6.33 -2.60 20.36
C GLY A 116 6.49 -3.27 18.98
N LYS A 117 5.63 -2.92 18.03
CA LYS A 117 5.62 -3.48 16.65
C LYS A 117 6.24 -2.57 15.60
N ALA A 118 6.70 -1.41 16.00
CA ALA A 118 7.47 -0.48 15.18
C ALA A 118 8.50 0.25 16.02
N TYR A 119 9.56 0.74 15.38
CA TYR A 119 10.63 1.47 16.03
C TYR A 119 11.26 2.48 15.09
N VAL A 120 11.84 3.55 15.64
CA VAL A 120 12.57 4.56 14.86
C VAL A 120 14.00 4.08 14.63
N PHE A 121 14.40 4.14 13.37
CA PHE A 121 15.68 3.64 12.85
C PHE A 121 16.50 4.79 12.30
N THR A 122 17.84 4.73 12.43
CA THR A 122 18.74 5.86 12.09
C THR A 122 19.91 5.48 11.19
N LEU A 123 20.08 4.21 10.83
CA LEU A 123 21.14 3.80 9.91
C LEU A 123 20.76 4.13 8.47
N SER A 124 21.76 4.37 7.65
CA SER A 124 21.59 4.52 6.21
C SER A 124 21.09 3.22 5.55
N SER A 125 20.60 3.32 4.33
CA SER A 125 20.19 2.15 3.55
C SER A 125 21.34 1.16 3.32
N GLU A 126 22.56 1.65 3.16
CA GLU A 126 23.77 0.81 2.98
C GLU A 126 24.10 0.04 4.25
N GLU A 127 24.08 0.70 5.40
CA GLU A 127 24.31 0.04 6.69
C GLU A 127 23.22 -0.99 6.98
N PHE A 128 21.94 -0.67 6.66
CA PHE A 128 20.86 -1.60 6.89
C PHE A 128 20.94 -2.87 6.03
N LYS A 129 21.50 -2.81 4.83
CA LYS A 129 21.73 -3.99 3.99
C LYS A 129 22.52 -5.08 4.72
N GLN A 130 23.45 -4.70 5.60
CA GLN A 130 24.25 -5.64 6.39
C GLN A 130 23.39 -6.43 7.39
N TYR A 131 22.34 -5.81 7.93
CA TYR A 131 21.42 -6.46 8.86
C TYR A 131 20.31 -7.23 8.16
N ARG A 132 19.87 -6.74 7.00
CA ARG A 132 18.74 -7.35 6.26
C ARG A 132 19.03 -8.75 5.74
N GLY A 133 20.31 -9.09 5.52
CA GLY A 133 20.73 -10.36 4.94
C GLY A 133 20.47 -10.44 3.43
N VAL A 134 20.57 -11.65 2.89
CA VAL A 134 20.38 -11.92 1.45
C VAL A 134 19.40 -13.08 1.27
N PRO A 135 18.90 -13.35 0.03
CA PRO A 135 18.07 -14.52 -0.23
C PRO A 135 18.76 -15.80 0.25
N GLY A 136 18.03 -16.62 1.01
CA GLY A 136 18.56 -17.87 1.57
C GLY A 136 19.37 -17.72 2.88
N GLN A 137 19.71 -16.51 3.31
CA GLN A 137 20.34 -16.26 4.60
C GLN A 137 19.46 -15.31 5.43
N PRO A 138 19.15 -15.65 6.69
CA PRO A 138 18.37 -14.77 7.56
C PRO A 138 19.13 -13.46 7.82
N GLY A 139 18.36 -12.39 8.06
CA GLY A 139 18.89 -11.14 8.57
C GLY A 139 19.14 -11.21 10.08
N THR A 140 19.79 -10.20 10.61
CA THR A 140 20.05 -10.01 12.04
C THR A 140 19.38 -8.73 12.54
N PRO A 141 18.92 -8.68 13.80
CA PRO A 141 18.39 -7.47 14.38
C PRO A 141 19.36 -6.30 14.30
N SER A 142 18.88 -5.13 13.90
CA SER A 142 19.68 -3.90 13.95
C SER A 142 19.82 -3.41 15.40
N PRO A 143 20.84 -2.60 15.73
CA PRO A 143 21.02 -2.07 17.08
C PRO A 143 19.88 -1.18 17.57
N HIS A 144 19.06 -0.66 16.66
CA HIS A 144 17.90 0.20 16.99
C HIS A 144 16.60 -0.58 17.19
N ARG A 145 16.59 -1.87 16.88
CA ARG A 145 15.36 -2.68 16.90
C ARG A 145 14.71 -2.77 18.27
N ASP A 146 15.53 -2.75 19.30
CA ASP A 146 15.09 -2.82 20.69
C ASP A 146 15.17 -1.46 21.41
N ARG A 147 15.12 -0.36 20.65
CA ARG A 147 15.02 1.00 21.19
C ARG A 147 13.80 1.12 22.12
N PRO A 148 13.93 1.78 23.29
CA PRO A 148 12.81 1.98 24.18
C PRO A 148 11.61 2.64 23.47
N ILE A 149 10.40 2.18 23.78
CA ILE A 149 9.15 2.69 23.18
C ILE A 149 9.06 4.21 23.37
N ALA A 150 9.35 4.72 24.57
CA ALA A 150 9.31 6.14 24.87
C ALA A 150 10.24 6.96 23.99
N GLU A 151 11.46 6.47 23.72
CA GLU A 151 12.42 7.12 22.85
C GLU A 151 11.96 7.10 21.37
N SER A 152 11.41 5.97 20.90
CA SER A 152 10.84 5.87 19.55
C SER A 152 9.65 6.81 19.36
N LEU A 153 8.80 6.99 20.37
CA LEU A 153 7.67 7.93 20.33
C LEU A 153 8.15 9.38 20.27
N ASP A 154 9.14 9.75 21.10
CA ASP A 154 9.73 11.10 21.09
C ASP A 154 10.33 11.41 19.73
N LEU A 155 11.20 10.54 19.21
CA LEU A 155 11.83 10.71 17.90
C LEU A 155 10.78 10.79 16.79
N PHE A 156 9.76 9.96 16.81
CA PHE A 156 8.71 9.97 15.79
C PHE A 156 7.89 11.27 15.80
N ALA A 157 7.59 11.81 16.98
CA ALA A 157 6.95 13.11 17.12
C ALA A 157 7.83 14.25 16.56
N ARG A 158 9.13 14.21 16.84
CA ARG A 158 10.11 15.20 16.36
C ARG A 158 10.36 15.07 14.84
N MET A 159 10.30 13.84 14.27
CA MET A 159 10.29 13.63 12.81
C MET A 159 9.11 14.37 12.18
N ARG A 160 7.92 14.24 12.74
CA ARG A 160 6.74 14.95 12.27
C ARG A 160 6.88 16.48 12.38
N ALA A 161 7.53 16.96 13.43
CA ALA A 161 7.79 18.39 13.63
C ALA A 161 8.83 18.97 12.65
N GLY A 162 9.49 18.13 11.84
CA GLY A 162 10.52 18.57 10.89
C GLY A 162 11.85 18.94 11.55
N GLU A 163 12.15 18.43 12.76
CA GLU A 163 13.39 18.75 13.46
C GLU A 163 14.62 18.10 12.85
N PHE A 164 14.44 17.12 11.97
CA PHE A 164 15.55 16.34 11.39
C PHE A 164 15.62 16.53 9.88
N GLU A 165 16.81 16.40 9.34
CA GLU A 165 17.01 16.34 7.89
C GLU A 165 16.30 15.13 7.30
N GLU A 166 15.80 15.28 6.07
CA GLU A 166 15.11 14.22 5.34
C GLU A 166 15.99 12.97 5.19
N GLY A 167 15.39 11.81 5.44
CA GLY A 167 16.09 10.53 5.38
C GLY A 167 16.96 10.20 6.60
N ARG A 168 17.15 11.11 7.57
CA ARG A 168 17.95 10.87 8.77
C ARG A 168 17.35 9.82 9.68
N TYR A 169 16.02 9.81 9.78
CA TYR A 169 15.25 8.85 10.58
C TYR A 169 14.16 8.24 9.72
N VAL A 170 13.87 6.97 9.96
CA VAL A 170 12.74 6.27 9.34
C VAL A 170 12.01 5.43 10.39
N LEU A 171 10.72 5.22 10.20
CA LEU A 171 9.96 4.27 11.01
C LEU A 171 10.01 2.90 10.33
N ARG A 172 10.34 1.85 11.08
CA ARG A 172 10.33 0.48 10.59
C ARG A 172 9.36 -0.38 11.38
N ALA A 173 8.66 -1.28 10.67
CA ALA A 173 7.89 -2.31 11.32
C ALA A 173 8.83 -3.38 11.90
N LYS A 174 8.50 -3.91 13.08
CA LYS A 174 9.26 -4.96 13.77
C LYS A 174 8.70 -6.32 13.35
N ILE A 175 9.25 -6.87 12.26
CA ILE A 175 8.84 -8.16 11.69
C ILE A 175 10.02 -9.13 11.74
N ASP A 176 9.76 -10.43 11.52
CA ASP A 176 10.78 -11.46 11.62
C ASP A 176 11.93 -11.27 10.62
N MET A 177 13.14 -11.05 11.13
CA MET A 177 14.35 -10.92 10.34
C MET A 177 14.81 -12.23 9.69
N ALA A 178 14.27 -13.38 10.11
CA ALA A 178 14.51 -14.68 9.49
C ALA A 178 13.51 -15.02 8.37
N SER A 179 12.53 -14.13 8.11
CA SER A 179 11.53 -14.36 7.06
C SER A 179 12.20 -14.71 5.71
N PRO A 180 11.76 -15.75 5.00
CA PRO A 180 12.23 -16.06 3.66
C PRO A 180 11.93 -14.94 2.67
N ASN A 181 10.84 -14.19 2.88
CA ASN A 181 10.53 -12.99 2.13
C ASN A 181 11.29 -11.79 2.70
N MET A 182 12.30 -11.34 1.97
CA MET A 182 13.14 -10.20 2.39
C MET A 182 12.36 -8.89 2.58
N HIS A 183 11.23 -8.71 1.91
CA HIS A 183 10.37 -7.53 2.08
C HIS A 183 9.68 -7.50 3.45
N MET A 184 9.65 -8.62 4.16
CA MET A 184 9.08 -8.73 5.50
C MET A 184 10.13 -8.56 6.61
N ARG A 185 11.39 -8.31 6.28
CA ARG A 185 12.47 -8.14 7.25
C ARG A 185 12.60 -6.68 7.65
N ASP A 186 11.88 -6.29 8.69
CA ASP A 186 11.80 -4.92 9.23
C ASP A 186 11.67 -3.84 8.11
N PRO A 187 10.59 -3.90 7.30
CA PRO A 187 10.35 -2.96 6.21
C PRO A 187 10.14 -1.53 6.69
#